data_a8eaefe3ad38c63c98d0483c74c6f8b7
#
_entry.id   a8eaefe3ad38c63c98d0483c74c6f8b7
#
_cell.length_a   1.000
_cell.length_b   1.000
_cell.length_c   1.000
_cell.angle_alpha   90.00
_cell.angle_beta   90.00
_cell.angle_gamma   90.00
#
_symmetry.space_group_name_H-M   'P 1'
#
loop_
_entity.id
_entity.type
_entity.pdbx_description
1 polymer ?
#
loop_
_entity_poly.entity_id
_entity_poly.type
_entity_poly.pdbx_seq_one_letter_code
_entity_poly.pdbx_strand_id
1 'polypeptide(L)'
;MSKTTINDMTVGSPAKLIIQFMIPMCLGNLFQQFYNVVDSIVAGQFLGVQALAAIGSTGALMFFVIGWLNGLTSGFAIMVAQSFGAKQYDRMRHYVAMSIYLSIAFALVMTIGFSIANEPILRMMNYSDEIMPAVKGYMGIIYMGLLVTVAYDALSAFLRALGDSRSPLYFLMISAAINVVLDIVFIVVIGMGVEGCAYATVIAQGVSAFLCFIYICKKFPILRLKKEDFGISLKSFGKLLGLGIPMALQFSITAIGTIIVQGAINIYGENCMAGFSAAGKLQNIFMTVFVAFGATIATYVGQNRGAGKMERVKQGVRCTQYMIWAWSIIDMIAMFFFGKYMTYLFISPSETEVINVAVTYFHTVLWFYPFLGSIFLYRNTLQGMGYGLIPMLGGIFELVARSVIVTLVAGRTSFAGVCMADPAAWIAALVPLLPYYFYIMKKWKTTNL
;
A
#
# COMPACT_ATOMS: atom_id res chain seq x y z
N MET A 1 -10.10 29.33 -20.90
CA MET A 1 -9.07 28.29 -20.71
C MET A 1 -9.47 27.47 -19.49
N SER A 2 -9.99 26.25 -19.69
CA SER A 2 -10.28 25.32 -18.60
C SER A 2 -8.98 25.03 -17.85
N LYS A 3 -8.93 25.31 -16.53
CA LYS A 3 -7.82 24.87 -15.67
C LYS A 3 -7.75 23.35 -15.76
N THR A 4 -6.84 22.86 -16.59
CA THR A 4 -6.53 21.42 -16.65
C THR A 4 -6.02 21.00 -15.28
N THR A 5 -6.67 20.03 -14.68
CA THR A 5 -6.34 19.43 -13.37
C THR A 5 -5.00 18.65 -13.39
N ILE A 6 -4.24 18.78 -14.45
CA ILE A 6 -2.93 18.16 -14.64
C ILE A 6 -1.90 18.98 -13.86
N ASN A 7 -1.41 18.44 -12.76
CA ASN A 7 -0.30 19.04 -12.02
C ASN A 7 1.03 18.52 -12.60
N ASP A 8 1.62 19.28 -13.50
CA ASP A 8 2.97 19.02 -13.98
C ASP A 8 3.98 19.24 -12.83
N MET A 9 4.46 18.15 -12.26
CA MET A 9 5.42 18.19 -11.17
C MET A 9 6.85 18.58 -11.61
N THR A 10 7.05 18.81 -12.90
CA THR A 10 8.35 19.24 -13.43
C THR A 10 8.57 20.76 -13.35
N VAL A 11 7.57 21.52 -12.91
CA VAL A 11 7.59 23.00 -12.83
C VAL A 11 7.07 23.46 -11.46
N GLY A 12 7.65 24.51 -10.90
CA GLY A 12 7.26 25.06 -9.61
C GLY A 12 8.12 24.59 -8.43
N SER A 13 7.75 24.97 -7.21
CA SER A 13 8.48 24.60 -5.99
C SER A 13 8.29 23.14 -5.65
N PRO A 14 9.38 22.33 -5.52
CA PRO A 14 9.28 20.91 -5.16
C PRO A 14 8.50 20.67 -3.88
N ALA A 15 8.80 21.42 -2.81
CA ALA A 15 8.15 21.28 -1.52
C ALA A 15 6.62 21.47 -1.62
N LYS A 16 6.18 22.55 -2.29
CA LYS A 16 4.74 22.84 -2.47
C LYS A 16 4.04 21.73 -3.26
N LEU A 17 4.64 21.27 -4.36
CA LEU A 17 4.08 20.20 -5.20
C LEU A 17 3.94 18.90 -4.41
N ILE A 18 4.98 18.52 -3.64
CA ILE A 18 5.00 17.30 -2.84
C ILE A 18 3.91 17.36 -1.76
N ILE A 19 3.80 18.46 -1.01
CA ILE A 19 2.77 18.60 0.04
C ILE A 19 1.37 18.57 -0.56
N GLN A 20 1.13 19.31 -1.64
CA GLN A 20 -0.17 19.38 -2.29
C GLN A 20 -0.63 18.05 -2.87
N PHE A 21 0.29 17.19 -3.28
CA PHE A 21 -0.02 15.86 -3.77
C PHE A 21 -0.15 14.84 -2.64
N MET A 22 0.71 14.94 -1.61
CA MET A 22 0.76 14.03 -0.48
C MET A 22 -0.50 14.10 0.38
N ILE A 23 -1.04 15.30 0.65
CA ILE A 23 -2.21 15.45 1.52
C ILE A 23 -3.43 14.66 1.02
N PRO A 24 -3.88 14.78 -0.25
CA PRO A 24 -4.98 13.94 -0.75
C PRO A 24 -4.66 12.45 -0.71
N MET A 25 -3.40 12.05 -0.96
CA MET A 25 -2.97 10.65 -0.86
C MET A 25 -3.09 10.12 0.58
N CYS A 26 -2.63 10.91 1.54
CA CYS A 26 -2.74 10.57 2.96
C CYS A 26 -4.20 10.44 3.39
N LEU A 27 -5.04 11.41 3.03
CA LEU A 27 -6.48 11.36 3.31
C LEU A 27 -7.13 10.13 2.65
N GLY A 28 -6.78 9.79 1.41
CA GLY A 28 -7.29 8.59 0.74
C GLY A 28 -6.95 7.31 1.49
N ASN A 29 -5.71 7.16 1.93
CA ASN A 29 -5.29 6.00 2.71
C ASN A 29 -5.99 5.95 4.08
N LEU A 30 -6.20 7.08 4.75
CA LEU A 30 -6.97 7.14 6.00
C LEU A 30 -8.43 6.76 5.78
N PHE A 31 -9.08 7.28 4.74
CA PHE A 31 -10.45 6.90 4.40
C PHE A 31 -10.57 5.40 4.12
N GLN A 32 -9.57 4.80 3.47
CA GLN A 32 -9.55 3.35 3.25
C GLN A 32 -9.44 2.57 4.56
N GLN A 33 -8.69 3.05 5.55
CA GLN A 33 -8.64 2.43 6.88
C GLN A 33 -10.00 2.56 7.60
N PHE A 34 -10.63 3.74 7.57
CA PHE A 34 -11.96 3.92 8.15
C PHE A 34 -13.01 3.02 7.51
N TYR A 35 -12.99 2.89 6.20
CA TYR A 35 -13.85 2.00 5.46
C TYR A 35 -13.75 0.54 5.97
N ASN A 36 -12.53 0.00 6.08
CA ASN A 36 -12.32 -1.37 6.59
C ASN A 36 -12.82 -1.55 8.04
N VAL A 37 -12.73 -0.49 8.86
CA VAL A 37 -13.27 -0.50 10.22
C VAL A 37 -14.80 -0.49 10.21
N VAL A 38 -15.43 0.30 9.35
CA VAL A 38 -16.90 0.36 9.23
C VAL A 38 -17.46 -0.97 8.76
N ASP A 39 -16.87 -1.62 7.75
CA ASP A 39 -17.25 -2.97 7.30
C ASP A 39 -17.22 -3.97 8.46
N SER A 40 -16.15 -3.92 9.26
CA SER A 40 -16.00 -4.80 10.42
C SER A 40 -17.07 -4.53 11.50
N ILE A 41 -17.43 -3.25 11.72
CA ILE A 41 -18.48 -2.87 12.68
C ILE A 41 -19.84 -3.36 12.19
N VAL A 42 -20.17 -3.14 10.92
CA VAL A 42 -21.46 -3.58 10.34
C VAL A 42 -21.57 -5.09 10.41
N ALA A 43 -20.55 -5.82 9.98
CA ALA A 43 -20.54 -7.28 10.08
C ALA A 43 -20.68 -7.77 11.52
N GLY A 44 -19.92 -7.19 12.46
CA GLY A 44 -19.95 -7.61 13.87
C GLY A 44 -21.29 -7.34 14.55
N GLN A 45 -21.92 -6.19 14.27
CA GLN A 45 -23.20 -5.82 14.90
C GLN A 45 -24.40 -6.59 14.33
N PHE A 46 -24.43 -6.84 13.04
CA PHE A 46 -25.60 -7.46 12.40
C PHE A 46 -25.47 -8.96 12.17
N LEU A 47 -24.25 -9.48 11.99
CA LEU A 47 -24.01 -10.90 11.74
C LEU A 47 -23.39 -11.64 12.95
N GLY A 48 -22.91 -10.88 13.96
CA GLY A 48 -22.36 -11.43 15.19
C GLY A 48 -20.86 -11.74 15.12
N VAL A 49 -20.36 -12.33 16.23
CA VAL A 49 -18.91 -12.53 16.47
C VAL A 49 -18.25 -13.47 15.47
N GLN A 50 -18.97 -14.52 15.02
CA GLN A 50 -18.43 -15.48 14.05
C GLN A 50 -18.16 -14.84 12.68
N ALA A 51 -19.07 -13.98 12.22
CA ALA A 51 -18.90 -13.23 10.96
C ALA A 51 -17.73 -12.24 11.07
N LEU A 52 -17.61 -11.54 12.20
CA LEU A 52 -16.49 -10.65 12.46
C LEU A 52 -15.17 -11.42 12.47
N ALA A 53 -15.13 -12.60 13.09
CA ALA A 53 -13.96 -13.46 13.08
C ALA A 53 -13.62 -13.95 11.67
N ALA A 54 -14.63 -14.33 10.88
CA ALA A 54 -14.44 -14.74 9.48
C ALA A 54 -13.80 -13.63 8.65
N ILE A 55 -14.36 -12.40 8.66
CA ILE A 55 -13.81 -11.27 7.89
C ILE A 55 -12.44 -10.86 8.44
N GLY A 56 -12.31 -10.71 9.76
CA GLY A 56 -11.07 -10.26 10.39
C GLY A 56 -9.88 -11.19 10.11
N SER A 57 -10.12 -12.50 10.08
CA SER A 57 -9.08 -13.50 9.82
C SER A 57 -8.58 -13.52 8.37
N THR A 58 -9.37 -13.01 7.40
CA THR A 58 -8.95 -12.94 5.99
C THR A 58 -7.97 -11.80 5.71
N GLY A 59 -7.75 -10.88 6.67
CA GLY A 59 -6.96 -9.65 6.45
C GLY A 59 -5.57 -9.89 5.87
N ALA A 60 -4.84 -10.90 6.35
CA ALA A 60 -3.50 -11.23 5.84
C ALA A 60 -3.55 -11.72 4.39
N LEU A 61 -4.54 -12.54 4.04
CA LEU A 61 -4.73 -13.07 2.69
C LEU A 61 -5.17 -11.95 1.73
N MET A 62 -6.07 -11.08 2.18
CA MET A 62 -6.47 -9.87 1.45
C MET A 62 -5.28 -8.95 1.18
N PHE A 63 -4.46 -8.69 2.20
CA PHE A 63 -3.25 -7.88 2.06
C PHE A 63 -2.28 -8.47 1.03
N PHE A 64 -2.11 -9.80 1.04
CA PHE A 64 -1.26 -10.49 0.07
C PHE A 64 -1.81 -10.33 -1.35
N VAL A 65 -3.08 -10.66 -1.59
CA VAL A 65 -3.69 -10.70 -2.93
C VAL A 65 -3.85 -9.30 -3.51
N ILE A 66 -4.46 -8.39 -2.76
CA ILE A 66 -4.72 -7.01 -3.21
C ILE A 66 -3.42 -6.20 -3.24
N GLY A 67 -2.57 -6.37 -2.23
CA GLY A 67 -1.26 -5.71 -2.19
C GLY A 67 -0.39 -6.08 -3.39
N TRP A 68 -0.44 -7.33 -3.83
CA TRP A 68 0.28 -7.79 -5.01
C TRP A 68 -0.20 -7.07 -6.29
N LEU A 69 -1.51 -6.98 -6.50
CA LEU A 69 -2.09 -6.24 -7.64
C LEU A 69 -1.80 -4.74 -7.58
N ASN A 70 -1.89 -4.15 -6.40
CA ASN A 70 -1.57 -2.73 -6.20
C ASN A 70 -0.09 -2.44 -6.49
N GLY A 71 0.82 -3.30 -6.05
CA GLY A 71 2.25 -3.21 -6.37
C GLY A 71 2.52 -3.29 -7.88
N LEU A 72 1.85 -4.21 -8.56
CA LEU A 72 1.95 -4.42 -10.00
C LEU A 72 1.52 -3.17 -10.79
N THR A 73 0.31 -2.67 -10.52
CA THR A 73 -0.27 -1.50 -11.20
C THR A 73 0.49 -0.21 -10.88
N SER A 74 0.96 -0.04 -9.65
CA SER A 74 1.82 1.08 -9.25
C SER A 74 3.14 1.07 -10.02
N GLY A 75 3.75 -0.12 -10.22
CA GLY A 75 4.94 -0.27 -11.04
C GLY A 75 4.72 0.13 -12.50
N PHE A 76 3.58 -0.24 -13.07
CA PHE A 76 3.22 0.16 -14.44
C PHE A 76 3.05 1.68 -14.56
N ALA A 77 2.43 2.31 -13.57
CA ALA A 77 2.20 3.76 -13.54
C ALA A 77 3.50 4.57 -13.54
N ILE A 78 4.62 4.03 -13.07
CA ILE A 78 5.93 4.71 -13.14
C ILE A 78 6.34 4.97 -14.58
N MET A 79 6.15 4.01 -15.49
CA MET A 79 6.48 4.19 -16.92
C MET A 79 5.56 5.23 -17.57
N VAL A 80 4.31 5.30 -17.14
CA VAL A 80 3.36 6.33 -17.54
C VAL A 80 3.82 7.70 -17.05
N ALA A 81 4.19 7.84 -15.76
CA ALA A 81 4.69 9.09 -15.18
C ALA A 81 5.98 9.59 -15.87
N GLN A 82 6.92 8.70 -16.17
CA GLN A 82 8.15 9.05 -16.90
C GLN A 82 7.85 9.52 -18.32
N SER A 83 6.96 8.83 -19.03
CA SER A 83 6.57 9.22 -20.39
C SER A 83 5.81 10.54 -20.43
N PHE A 84 4.96 10.78 -19.42
CA PHE A 84 4.28 12.05 -19.23
C PHE A 84 5.27 13.19 -18.99
N GLY A 85 6.22 13.03 -18.06
CA GLY A 85 7.26 14.02 -17.79
C GLY A 85 8.14 14.33 -19.01
N ALA A 86 8.42 13.32 -19.84
CA ALA A 86 9.13 13.45 -21.10
C ALA A 86 8.29 14.11 -22.22
N LYS A 87 7.01 14.38 -21.99
CA LYS A 87 6.02 14.86 -22.98
C LYS A 87 5.87 13.92 -24.19
N GLN A 88 6.20 12.64 -24.02
CA GLN A 88 6.08 11.58 -25.04
C GLN A 88 4.69 10.91 -24.91
N TYR A 89 3.63 11.61 -25.32
CA TYR A 89 2.24 11.17 -25.07
C TYR A 89 1.87 9.90 -25.85
N ASP A 90 2.41 9.67 -27.04
CA ASP A 90 2.16 8.42 -27.79
C ASP A 90 2.76 7.22 -27.03
N ARG A 91 3.99 7.35 -26.55
CA ARG A 91 4.63 6.34 -25.72
C ARG A 91 3.91 6.12 -24.39
N MET A 92 3.40 7.19 -23.80
CA MET A 92 2.60 7.13 -22.57
C MET A 92 1.33 6.30 -22.80
N ARG A 93 0.56 6.59 -23.86
CA ARG A 93 -0.65 5.81 -24.23
C ARG A 93 -0.31 4.36 -24.51
N HIS A 94 0.78 4.11 -25.22
CA HIS A 94 1.23 2.75 -25.49
C HIS A 94 1.52 1.98 -24.16
N TYR A 95 2.19 2.60 -23.16
CA TYR A 95 2.38 1.95 -21.86
C TYR A 95 1.06 1.75 -21.12
N VAL A 96 0.10 2.66 -21.22
CA VAL A 96 -1.24 2.47 -20.65
C VAL A 96 -1.92 1.26 -21.29
N ALA A 97 -1.92 1.14 -22.63
CA ALA A 97 -2.51 0.00 -23.34
C ALA A 97 -1.83 -1.33 -22.95
N MET A 98 -0.49 -1.37 -22.91
CA MET A 98 0.26 -2.55 -22.47
C MET A 98 -0.02 -2.90 -21.01
N SER A 99 -0.18 -1.90 -20.14
CA SER A 99 -0.56 -2.11 -18.72
C SER A 99 -1.95 -2.71 -18.60
N ILE A 100 -2.91 -2.31 -19.44
CA ILE A 100 -4.25 -2.90 -19.45
C ILE A 100 -4.18 -4.40 -19.78
N TYR A 101 -3.43 -4.79 -20.83
CA TYR A 101 -3.24 -6.20 -21.18
C TYR A 101 -2.65 -7.02 -20.01
N LEU A 102 -1.56 -6.50 -19.40
CA LEU A 102 -0.93 -7.19 -18.29
C LEU A 102 -1.84 -7.23 -17.06
N SER A 103 -2.54 -6.14 -16.74
CA SER A 103 -3.46 -6.11 -15.60
C SER A 103 -4.59 -7.11 -15.73
N ILE A 104 -5.18 -7.22 -16.92
CA ILE A 104 -6.23 -8.22 -17.21
C ILE A 104 -5.66 -9.62 -17.10
N ALA A 105 -4.51 -9.89 -17.72
CA ALA A 105 -3.88 -11.21 -17.69
C ALA A 105 -3.57 -11.65 -16.26
N PHE A 106 -2.95 -10.80 -15.43
CA PHE A 106 -2.65 -11.11 -14.04
C PHE A 106 -3.92 -11.25 -13.19
N ALA A 107 -4.92 -10.38 -13.37
CA ALA A 107 -6.18 -10.51 -12.66
C ALA A 107 -6.87 -11.84 -12.97
N LEU A 108 -6.91 -12.26 -14.23
CA LEU A 108 -7.48 -13.55 -14.63
C LEU A 108 -6.70 -14.74 -14.05
N VAL A 109 -5.37 -14.71 -14.14
CA VAL A 109 -4.51 -15.78 -13.58
C VAL A 109 -4.73 -15.88 -12.06
N MET A 110 -4.77 -14.74 -11.36
CA MET A 110 -4.99 -14.74 -9.91
C MET A 110 -6.43 -15.15 -9.56
N THR A 111 -7.44 -14.67 -10.28
CA THR A 111 -8.83 -15.08 -10.07
C THR A 111 -8.96 -16.59 -10.20
N ILE A 112 -8.48 -17.18 -11.29
CA ILE A 112 -8.55 -18.62 -11.52
C ILE A 112 -7.72 -19.37 -10.47
N GLY A 113 -6.47 -18.98 -10.27
CA GLY A 113 -5.56 -19.62 -9.34
C GLY A 113 -6.08 -19.62 -7.90
N PHE A 114 -6.49 -18.48 -7.38
CA PHE A 114 -7.02 -18.35 -6.02
C PHE A 114 -8.42 -18.96 -5.86
N SER A 115 -9.26 -18.94 -6.90
CA SER A 115 -10.56 -19.62 -6.84
C SER A 115 -10.41 -21.15 -6.74
N ILE A 116 -9.46 -21.73 -7.48
CA ILE A 116 -9.15 -23.17 -7.40
C ILE A 116 -8.47 -23.51 -6.06
N ALA A 117 -7.55 -22.67 -5.61
CA ALA A 117 -6.77 -22.86 -4.39
C ALA A 117 -7.48 -22.36 -3.12
N ASN A 118 -8.69 -21.82 -3.20
CA ASN A 118 -9.38 -21.19 -2.07
C ASN A 118 -9.47 -22.14 -0.87
N GLU A 119 -10.10 -23.29 -1.02
CA GLU A 119 -10.25 -24.25 0.08
C GLU A 119 -8.91 -24.82 0.58
N PRO A 120 -7.96 -25.28 -0.27
CA PRO A 120 -6.64 -25.68 0.19
C PRO A 120 -5.89 -24.63 1.00
N ILE A 121 -5.91 -23.35 0.58
CA ILE A 121 -5.28 -22.25 1.31
C ILE A 121 -5.93 -22.05 2.68
N LEU A 122 -7.27 -22.04 2.76
CA LEU A 122 -8.00 -21.86 4.01
C LEU A 122 -7.76 -23.03 4.98
N ARG A 123 -7.69 -24.27 4.49
CA ARG A 123 -7.32 -25.44 5.30
C ARG A 123 -5.89 -25.32 5.85
N MET A 124 -4.95 -24.86 5.03
CA MET A 124 -3.57 -24.64 5.45
C MET A 124 -3.45 -23.53 6.50
N MET A 125 -4.37 -22.58 6.51
CA MET A 125 -4.48 -21.52 7.53
C MET A 125 -5.19 -21.98 8.81
N ASN A 126 -5.58 -23.26 8.91
CA ASN A 126 -6.24 -23.87 10.08
C ASN A 126 -7.56 -23.21 10.50
N TYR A 127 -8.37 -22.77 9.53
CA TYR A 127 -9.72 -22.31 9.83
C TYR A 127 -10.58 -23.45 10.37
N SER A 128 -11.36 -23.17 11.43
CA SER A 128 -12.31 -24.14 11.97
C SER A 128 -13.43 -24.45 10.99
N ASP A 129 -13.95 -25.68 11.02
CA ASP A 129 -15.05 -26.11 10.14
C ASP A 129 -16.31 -25.22 10.28
N GLU A 130 -16.48 -24.57 11.44
CA GLU A 130 -17.60 -23.68 11.73
C GLU A 130 -17.58 -22.39 10.91
N ILE A 131 -16.43 -21.75 10.77
CA ILE A 131 -16.29 -20.47 10.02
C ILE A 131 -15.85 -20.67 8.57
N MET A 132 -15.38 -21.87 8.22
CA MET A 132 -14.85 -22.21 6.87
C MET A 132 -15.84 -21.85 5.74
N PRO A 133 -17.14 -22.17 5.81
CA PRO A 133 -18.08 -21.84 4.73
C PRO A 133 -18.18 -20.33 4.49
N ALA A 134 -18.25 -19.54 5.58
CA ALA A 134 -18.37 -18.08 5.51
C ALA A 134 -17.10 -17.44 4.91
N VAL A 135 -15.91 -17.89 5.36
CA VAL A 135 -14.62 -17.40 4.81
C VAL A 135 -14.47 -17.78 3.35
N LYS A 136 -14.83 -19.02 2.99
CA LYS A 136 -14.73 -19.53 1.62
C LYS A 136 -15.65 -18.75 0.67
N GLY A 137 -16.90 -18.48 1.08
CA GLY A 137 -17.86 -17.68 0.32
C GLY A 137 -17.37 -16.24 0.13
N TYR A 138 -16.98 -15.58 1.24
CA TYR A 138 -16.43 -14.24 1.22
C TYR A 138 -15.22 -14.09 0.28
N MET A 139 -14.19 -14.93 0.46
CA MET A 139 -12.97 -14.88 -0.35
C MET A 139 -13.24 -15.24 -1.81
N GLY A 140 -14.16 -16.19 -2.07
CA GLY A 140 -14.55 -16.56 -3.43
C GLY A 140 -15.09 -15.36 -4.22
N ILE A 141 -15.95 -14.55 -3.60
CA ILE A 141 -16.50 -13.32 -4.22
C ILE A 141 -15.40 -12.29 -4.45
N ILE A 142 -14.51 -12.09 -3.46
CA ILE A 142 -13.37 -11.18 -3.60
C ILE A 142 -12.47 -11.61 -4.77
N TYR A 143 -12.16 -12.91 -4.91
CA TYR A 143 -11.34 -13.41 -6.02
C TYR A 143 -12.01 -13.18 -7.38
N MET A 144 -13.31 -13.38 -7.48
CA MET A 144 -14.07 -13.05 -8.70
C MET A 144 -14.05 -11.54 -9.00
N GLY A 145 -14.00 -10.71 -7.97
CA GLY A 145 -13.91 -9.25 -8.06
C GLY A 145 -12.53 -8.69 -8.42
N LEU A 146 -11.46 -9.51 -8.49
CA LEU A 146 -10.08 -9.01 -8.68
C LEU A 146 -9.91 -8.21 -9.99
N LEU A 147 -10.65 -8.53 -11.04
CA LEU A 147 -10.62 -7.75 -12.28
C LEU A 147 -11.12 -6.31 -12.06
N VAL A 148 -12.14 -6.15 -11.22
CA VAL A 148 -12.70 -4.84 -10.86
C VAL A 148 -11.71 -4.07 -9.98
N THR A 149 -11.13 -4.75 -9.00
CA THR A 149 -10.12 -4.17 -8.10
C THR A 149 -8.91 -3.66 -8.90
N VAL A 150 -8.35 -4.49 -9.79
CA VAL A 150 -7.19 -4.09 -10.59
C VAL A 150 -7.53 -2.97 -11.57
N ALA A 151 -8.76 -2.90 -12.08
CA ALA A 151 -9.20 -1.80 -12.93
C ALA A 151 -9.20 -0.47 -12.17
N TYR A 152 -9.74 -0.45 -10.94
CA TYR A 152 -9.69 0.72 -10.08
C TYR A 152 -8.24 1.12 -9.73
N ASP A 153 -7.42 0.16 -9.31
CA ASP A 153 -6.02 0.39 -8.95
C ASP A 153 -5.22 0.99 -10.11
N ALA A 154 -5.35 0.41 -11.30
CA ALA A 154 -4.67 0.89 -12.51
C ALA A 154 -5.13 2.30 -12.92
N LEU A 155 -6.43 2.55 -12.99
CA LEU A 155 -6.97 3.86 -13.36
C LEU A 155 -6.60 4.94 -12.35
N SER A 156 -6.66 4.64 -11.05
CA SER A 156 -6.18 5.52 -9.99
C SER A 156 -4.69 5.78 -10.09
N ALA A 157 -3.88 4.76 -10.37
CA ALA A 157 -2.44 4.89 -10.54
C ALA A 157 -2.08 5.74 -11.77
N PHE A 158 -2.82 5.64 -12.87
CA PHE A 158 -2.64 6.50 -14.04
C PHE A 158 -2.98 7.96 -13.75
N LEU A 159 -4.08 8.24 -13.03
CA LEU A 159 -4.41 9.60 -12.59
C LEU A 159 -3.30 10.19 -11.73
N ARG A 160 -2.80 9.41 -10.76
CA ARG A 160 -1.66 9.81 -9.92
C ARG A 160 -0.39 10.05 -10.75
N ALA A 161 -0.11 9.20 -11.74
CA ALA A 161 1.05 9.37 -12.62
C ALA A 161 1.03 10.70 -13.40
N LEU A 162 -0.17 11.24 -13.68
CA LEU A 162 -0.37 12.55 -14.33
C LEU A 162 -0.46 13.71 -13.31
N GLY A 163 -0.21 13.47 -12.04
CA GLY A 163 -0.21 14.49 -10.99
C GLY A 163 -1.57 14.78 -10.35
N ASP A 164 -2.60 13.97 -10.63
CA ASP A 164 -3.92 14.09 -9.99
C ASP A 164 -4.06 13.09 -8.84
N SER A 165 -3.86 13.55 -7.61
CA SER A 165 -4.10 12.76 -6.40
C SER A 165 -5.48 13.02 -5.77
N ARG A 166 -6.20 14.05 -6.22
CA ARG A 166 -7.49 14.46 -5.63
C ARG A 166 -8.66 13.66 -6.17
N SER A 167 -8.70 13.44 -7.48
CA SER A 167 -9.82 12.74 -8.11
C SER A 167 -9.96 11.30 -7.63
N PRO A 168 -8.87 10.48 -7.50
CA PRO A 168 -8.97 9.17 -6.88
C PRO A 168 -9.51 9.19 -5.45
N LEU A 169 -9.13 10.21 -4.65
CA LEU A 169 -9.67 10.39 -3.29
C LEU A 169 -11.19 10.60 -3.31
N TYR A 170 -11.71 11.51 -4.16
CA TYR A 170 -13.15 11.74 -4.23
C TYR A 170 -13.92 10.49 -4.66
N PHE A 171 -13.40 9.74 -5.63
CA PHE A 171 -14.04 8.50 -6.07
C PHE A 171 -14.00 7.42 -4.98
N LEU A 172 -12.92 7.34 -4.21
CA LEU A 172 -12.83 6.46 -3.05
C LEU A 172 -13.85 6.84 -1.97
N MET A 173 -14.04 8.14 -1.69
CA MET A 173 -15.04 8.60 -0.71
C MET A 173 -16.47 8.23 -1.15
N ILE A 174 -16.78 8.42 -2.42
CA ILE A 174 -18.08 8.01 -3.00
C ILE A 174 -18.26 6.49 -2.88
N SER A 175 -17.23 5.72 -3.22
CA SER A 175 -17.24 4.28 -3.12
C SER A 175 -17.46 3.81 -1.68
N ALA A 176 -16.74 4.41 -0.72
CA ALA A 176 -16.91 4.07 0.69
C ALA A 176 -18.35 4.33 1.19
N ALA A 177 -18.95 5.45 0.79
CA ALA A 177 -20.34 5.73 1.14
C ALA A 177 -21.31 4.71 0.52
N ILE A 178 -21.11 4.35 -0.75
CA ILE A 178 -21.91 3.33 -1.44
C ILE A 178 -21.74 1.96 -0.77
N ASN A 179 -20.51 1.59 -0.41
CA ASN A 179 -20.25 0.31 0.25
C ASN A 179 -21.02 0.20 1.57
N VAL A 180 -20.93 1.21 2.46
CA VAL A 180 -21.67 1.20 3.74
C VAL A 180 -23.18 1.02 3.51
N VAL A 181 -23.75 1.70 2.51
CA VAL A 181 -25.17 1.54 2.17
C VAL A 181 -25.46 0.12 1.67
N LEU A 182 -24.61 -0.41 0.80
CA LEU A 182 -24.77 -1.76 0.26
C LEU A 182 -24.58 -2.84 1.33
N ASP A 183 -23.65 -2.67 2.27
CA ASP A 183 -23.49 -3.57 3.42
C ASP A 183 -24.78 -3.67 4.22
N ILE A 184 -25.40 -2.53 4.56
CA ILE A 184 -26.66 -2.51 5.29
C ILE A 184 -27.77 -3.19 4.45
N VAL A 185 -27.87 -2.87 3.16
CA VAL A 185 -28.88 -3.47 2.28
C VAL A 185 -28.70 -4.98 2.16
N PHE A 186 -27.49 -5.45 1.87
CA PHE A 186 -27.25 -6.87 1.65
C PHE A 186 -27.33 -7.69 2.93
N ILE A 187 -26.83 -7.15 4.04
CA ILE A 187 -26.82 -7.86 5.32
C ILE A 187 -28.18 -7.78 6.00
N VAL A 188 -28.75 -6.56 6.16
CA VAL A 188 -29.93 -6.35 7.00
C VAL A 188 -31.23 -6.56 6.22
N VAL A 189 -31.31 -6.06 4.98
CA VAL A 189 -32.56 -6.11 4.19
C VAL A 189 -32.69 -7.43 3.44
N ILE A 190 -31.59 -7.89 2.79
CA ILE A 190 -31.61 -9.11 1.96
C ILE A 190 -31.23 -10.36 2.76
N GLY A 191 -30.43 -10.22 3.83
CA GLY A 191 -30.03 -11.35 4.68
C GLY A 191 -28.91 -12.21 4.09
N MET A 192 -27.98 -11.63 3.29
CA MET A 192 -26.94 -12.37 2.57
C MET A 192 -25.77 -12.87 3.44
N GLY A 193 -25.73 -12.54 4.73
CA GLY A 193 -24.62 -12.91 5.61
C GLY A 193 -23.29 -12.24 5.22
N VAL A 194 -22.16 -12.91 5.50
CA VAL A 194 -20.80 -12.40 5.27
C VAL A 194 -20.51 -12.13 3.78
N GLU A 195 -21.12 -12.91 2.91
CA GLU A 195 -21.00 -12.75 1.46
C GLU A 195 -21.53 -11.38 0.97
N GLY A 196 -22.54 -10.82 1.68
CA GLY A 196 -23.06 -9.48 1.42
C GLY A 196 -21.99 -8.40 1.50
N CYS A 197 -21.09 -8.46 2.51
CA CYS A 197 -19.96 -7.54 2.62
C CYS A 197 -19.00 -7.64 1.40
N ALA A 198 -18.74 -8.86 0.93
CA ALA A 198 -17.87 -9.06 -0.23
C ALA A 198 -18.47 -8.47 -1.51
N TYR A 199 -19.77 -8.70 -1.74
CA TYR A 199 -20.49 -8.08 -2.87
C TYR A 199 -20.52 -6.56 -2.78
N ALA A 200 -20.80 -6.00 -1.60
CA ALA A 200 -20.79 -4.56 -1.37
C ALA A 200 -19.41 -3.95 -1.72
N THR A 201 -18.34 -4.59 -1.27
CA THR A 201 -16.95 -4.19 -1.55
C THR A 201 -16.64 -4.20 -3.05
N VAL A 202 -16.94 -5.30 -3.74
CA VAL A 202 -16.65 -5.43 -5.18
C VAL A 202 -17.47 -4.43 -6.00
N ILE A 203 -18.76 -4.26 -5.69
CA ILE A 203 -19.63 -3.31 -6.40
C ILE A 203 -19.16 -1.87 -6.16
N ALA A 204 -18.83 -1.50 -4.92
CA ALA A 204 -18.34 -0.18 -4.58
C ALA A 204 -17.02 0.14 -5.31
N GLN A 205 -16.08 -0.81 -5.37
CA GLN A 205 -14.86 -0.67 -6.17
C GLN A 205 -15.15 -0.54 -7.67
N GLY A 206 -16.16 -1.27 -8.19
CA GLY A 206 -16.61 -1.15 -9.57
C GLY A 206 -17.14 0.24 -9.90
N VAL A 207 -17.90 0.85 -9.00
CA VAL A 207 -18.35 2.24 -9.15
C VAL A 207 -17.16 3.19 -9.18
N SER A 208 -16.17 3.03 -8.29
CA SER A 208 -14.95 3.83 -8.31
C SER A 208 -14.18 3.69 -9.63
N ALA A 209 -13.99 2.46 -10.11
CA ALA A 209 -13.33 2.21 -11.38
C ALA A 209 -14.06 2.89 -12.55
N PHE A 210 -15.38 2.78 -12.59
CA PHE A 210 -16.22 3.42 -13.59
C PHE A 210 -16.15 4.95 -13.54
N LEU A 211 -16.19 5.53 -12.35
CA LEU A 211 -16.04 6.98 -12.18
C LEU A 211 -14.65 7.47 -12.61
N CYS A 212 -13.58 6.75 -12.25
CA CYS A 212 -12.23 7.02 -12.72
C CYS A 212 -12.15 6.97 -14.25
N PHE A 213 -12.73 5.94 -14.86
CA PHE A 213 -12.74 5.77 -16.32
C PHE A 213 -13.44 6.93 -17.03
N ILE A 214 -14.69 7.27 -16.62
CA ILE A 214 -15.44 8.40 -17.19
C ILE A 214 -14.65 9.71 -17.03
N TYR A 215 -14.06 9.92 -15.84
CA TYR A 215 -13.29 11.13 -15.56
C TYR A 215 -12.06 11.23 -16.47
N ILE A 216 -11.32 10.15 -16.66
CA ILE A 216 -10.18 10.09 -17.58
C ILE A 216 -10.64 10.42 -19.00
N CYS A 217 -11.70 9.79 -19.49
CA CYS A 217 -12.22 10.02 -20.82
C CYS A 217 -12.65 11.48 -21.07
N LYS A 218 -13.22 12.15 -20.04
CA LYS A 218 -13.72 13.52 -20.16
C LYS A 218 -12.63 14.58 -19.93
N LYS A 219 -11.74 14.37 -18.96
CA LYS A 219 -10.80 15.40 -18.48
C LYS A 219 -9.38 15.24 -18.97
N PHE A 220 -8.99 14.04 -19.41
CA PHE A 220 -7.63 13.73 -19.85
C PHE A 220 -7.58 13.26 -21.32
N PRO A 221 -7.82 14.15 -22.31
CA PRO A 221 -7.76 13.77 -23.73
C PRO A 221 -6.42 13.13 -24.15
N ILE A 222 -5.34 13.46 -23.43
CA ILE A 222 -4.01 12.91 -23.65
C ILE A 222 -3.91 11.41 -23.36
N LEU A 223 -4.83 10.84 -22.55
CA LEU A 223 -4.94 9.41 -22.25
C LEU A 223 -5.91 8.67 -23.18
N ARG A 224 -6.56 9.34 -24.15
CA ARG A 224 -7.43 8.67 -25.11
C ARG A 224 -6.62 7.74 -25.98
N LEU A 225 -6.86 6.43 -25.79
CA LEU A 225 -6.15 5.39 -26.53
C LEU A 225 -6.60 5.37 -28.00
N LYS A 226 -5.64 5.20 -28.89
CA LYS A 226 -5.84 5.01 -30.34
C LYS A 226 -5.58 3.54 -30.68
N LYS A 227 -6.05 3.08 -31.84
CA LYS A 227 -5.79 1.70 -32.30
C LYS A 227 -4.31 1.36 -32.36
N GLU A 228 -3.48 2.34 -32.73
CA GLU A 228 -2.02 2.21 -32.83
C GLU A 228 -1.34 1.95 -31.48
N ASP A 229 -1.93 2.43 -30.37
CA ASP A 229 -1.38 2.28 -29.02
C ASP A 229 -1.46 0.82 -28.53
N PHE A 230 -2.36 0.01 -29.10
CA PHE A 230 -2.57 -1.40 -28.75
C PHE A 230 -1.63 -2.39 -29.44
N GLY A 231 -0.69 -1.90 -30.24
CA GLY A 231 0.34 -2.77 -30.83
C GLY A 231 1.17 -3.48 -29.76
N ILE A 232 1.19 -4.81 -29.78
CA ILE A 232 1.90 -5.63 -28.78
C ILE A 232 3.42 -5.43 -28.91
N SER A 233 4.08 -5.09 -27.78
CA SER A 233 5.52 -4.87 -27.70
C SER A 233 6.12 -5.62 -26.51
N LEU A 234 6.85 -6.71 -26.79
CA LEU A 234 7.57 -7.47 -25.76
C LEU A 234 8.56 -6.61 -24.97
N LYS A 235 9.18 -5.62 -25.64
CA LYS A 235 10.09 -4.67 -25.00
C LYS A 235 9.36 -3.79 -23.98
N SER A 236 8.13 -3.37 -24.28
CA SER A 236 7.29 -2.59 -23.35
C SER A 236 6.79 -3.47 -22.22
N PHE A 237 6.37 -4.69 -22.50
CA PHE A 237 6.03 -5.66 -21.44
C PHE A 237 7.20 -5.91 -20.49
N GLY A 238 8.41 -6.16 -21.03
CA GLY A 238 9.60 -6.37 -20.20
C GLY A 238 9.91 -5.19 -19.28
N LYS A 239 9.70 -3.94 -19.72
CA LYS A 239 9.88 -2.75 -18.88
C LYS A 239 8.82 -2.62 -17.79
N LEU A 240 7.56 -2.87 -18.12
CA LEU A 240 6.45 -2.84 -17.16
C LEU A 240 6.61 -3.94 -16.11
N LEU A 241 6.88 -5.17 -16.54
CA LEU A 241 7.10 -6.31 -15.64
C LEU A 241 8.35 -6.14 -14.78
N GLY A 242 9.42 -5.55 -15.33
CA GLY A 242 10.66 -5.25 -14.59
C GLY A 242 10.48 -4.25 -13.44
N LEU A 243 9.38 -3.50 -13.41
CA LEU A 243 8.98 -2.66 -12.29
C LEU A 243 7.84 -3.27 -11.50
N GLY A 244 6.80 -3.73 -12.18
CA GLY A 244 5.59 -4.23 -11.56
C GLY A 244 5.81 -5.47 -10.70
N ILE A 245 6.51 -6.48 -11.22
CA ILE A 245 6.76 -7.74 -10.47
C ILE A 245 7.60 -7.49 -9.21
N PRO A 246 8.75 -6.79 -9.24
CA PRO A 246 9.48 -6.50 -8.01
C PRO A 246 8.67 -5.69 -6.99
N MET A 247 7.82 -4.75 -7.43
CA MET A 247 6.95 -4.00 -6.53
C MET A 247 5.84 -4.87 -5.94
N ALA A 248 5.26 -5.78 -6.70
CA ALA A 248 4.26 -6.74 -6.23
C ALA A 248 4.87 -7.72 -5.21
N LEU A 249 6.03 -8.30 -5.51
CA LEU A 249 6.76 -9.21 -4.60
C LEU A 249 7.14 -8.55 -3.29
N GLN A 250 7.37 -7.23 -3.28
CA GLN A 250 7.67 -6.48 -2.08
C GLN A 250 6.55 -6.55 -1.04
N PHE A 251 5.27 -6.50 -1.45
CA PHE A 251 4.13 -6.70 -0.55
C PHE A 251 4.12 -8.11 0.04
N SER A 252 4.42 -9.12 -0.77
CA SER A 252 4.54 -10.52 -0.29
C SER A 252 5.66 -10.68 0.74
N ILE A 253 6.81 -10.10 0.48
CA ILE A 253 7.98 -10.13 1.39
C ILE A 253 7.63 -9.46 2.73
N THR A 254 6.95 -8.32 2.69
CA THR A 254 6.49 -7.62 3.89
C THR A 254 5.49 -8.45 4.68
N ALA A 255 4.52 -9.09 4.00
CA ALA A 255 3.54 -9.98 4.64
C ALA A 255 4.21 -11.14 5.37
N ILE A 256 5.17 -11.82 4.72
CA ILE A 256 5.94 -12.91 5.34
C ILE A 256 6.69 -12.40 6.58
N GLY A 257 7.35 -11.24 6.48
CA GLY A 257 8.07 -10.65 7.60
C GLY A 257 7.16 -10.37 8.80
N THR A 258 5.95 -9.87 8.57
CA THR A 258 4.95 -9.63 9.62
C THR A 258 4.51 -10.93 10.30
N ILE A 259 4.28 -11.98 9.52
CA ILE A 259 3.90 -13.31 10.05
C ILE A 259 5.00 -13.88 10.95
N ILE A 260 6.27 -13.73 10.58
CA ILE A 260 7.42 -14.21 11.39
C ILE A 260 7.47 -13.49 12.73
N VAL A 261 7.33 -12.17 12.75
CA VAL A 261 7.31 -11.38 14.00
C VAL A 261 6.10 -11.76 14.86
N GLN A 262 4.92 -11.88 14.25
CA GLN A 262 3.71 -12.28 14.97
C GLN A 262 3.85 -13.66 15.61
N GLY A 263 4.42 -14.63 14.88
CA GLY A 263 4.70 -15.97 15.41
C GLY A 263 5.63 -15.96 16.63
N ALA A 264 6.64 -15.07 16.63
CA ALA A 264 7.53 -14.89 17.76
C ALA A 264 6.83 -14.25 18.98
N ILE A 265 5.93 -13.30 18.74
CA ILE A 265 5.19 -12.63 19.81
C ILE A 265 4.19 -13.58 20.49
N ASN A 266 3.62 -14.51 19.75
CA ASN A 266 2.69 -15.50 20.29
C ASN A 266 3.29 -16.36 21.41
N ILE A 267 4.62 -16.50 21.48
CA ILE A 267 5.33 -17.23 22.55
C ILE A 267 5.21 -16.52 23.91
N TYR A 268 4.98 -15.20 23.92
CA TYR A 268 4.94 -14.37 25.13
C TYR A 268 3.54 -14.28 25.79
N GLY A 269 2.55 -14.98 25.23
CA GLY A 269 1.21 -15.10 25.79
C GLY A 269 0.21 -14.05 25.28
N GLU A 270 -1.04 -14.23 25.70
CA GLU A 270 -2.20 -13.49 25.16
C GLU A 270 -2.11 -11.97 25.39
N ASN A 271 -1.65 -11.54 26.57
CA ASN A 271 -1.51 -10.11 26.89
C ASN A 271 -0.50 -9.43 25.95
N CYS A 272 0.61 -10.12 25.61
CA CYS A 272 1.58 -9.60 24.67
C CYS A 272 1.03 -9.54 23.24
N MET A 273 0.27 -10.56 22.83
CA MET A 273 -0.40 -10.57 21.52
C MET A 273 -1.41 -9.42 21.39
N ALA A 274 -2.25 -9.21 22.41
CA ALA A 274 -3.25 -8.16 22.42
C ALA A 274 -2.60 -6.76 22.42
N GLY A 275 -1.59 -6.54 23.26
CA GLY A 275 -0.85 -5.27 23.34
C GLY A 275 -0.12 -4.93 22.04
N PHE A 276 0.55 -5.92 21.44
CA PHE A 276 1.23 -5.76 20.14
C PHE A 276 0.24 -5.46 19.00
N SER A 277 -0.90 -6.16 18.97
CA SER A 277 -1.97 -5.92 17.99
C SER A 277 -2.51 -4.49 18.07
N ALA A 278 -2.79 -4.00 19.27
CA ALA A 278 -3.27 -2.65 19.47
C ALA A 278 -2.22 -1.60 19.08
N ALA A 279 -0.96 -1.81 19.47
CA ALA A 279 0.16 -0.97 19.07
C ALA A 279 0.33 -0.94 17.56
N GLY A 280 0.24 -2.09 16.90
CA GLY A 280 0.32 -2.21 15.43
C GLY A 280 -0.79 -1.44 14.70
N LYS A 281 -2.03 -1.46 15.21
CA LYS A 281 -3.13 -0.66 14.64
C LYS A 281 -2.84 0.84 14.72
N LEU A 282 -2.35 1.32 15.83
CA LEU A 282 -1.95 2.72 15.99
C LEU A 282 -0.77 3.07 15.07
N GLN A 283 0.26 2.24 15.05
CA GLN A 283 1.41 2.43 14.17
C GLN A 283 0.99 2.54 12.69
N ASN A 284 0.05 1.70 12.24
CA ASN A 284 -0.45 1.73 10.86
C ASN A 284 -1.08 3.07 10.49
N ILE A 285 -1.79 3.73 11.42
CA ILE A 285 -2.35 5.06 11.21
C ILE A 285 -1.24 6.07 10.92
N PHE A 286 -0.18 6.10 11.73
CA PHE A 286 0.94 7.02 11.57
C PHE A 286 1.80 6.68 10.33
N MET A 287 2.00 5.38 10.04
CA MET A 287 2.67 4.91 8.82
C MET A 287 1.99 5.36 7.53
N THR A 288 0.68 5.61 7.56
CA THR A 288 -0.08 6.07 6.39
C THR A 288 0.54 7.33 5.77
N VAL A 289 1.13 8.21 6.58
CA VAL A 289 1.80 9.43 6.10
C VAL A 289 3.10 9.09 5.37
N PHE A 290 3.89 8.12 5.86
CA PHE A 290 5.10 7.67 5.16
C PHE A 290 4.77 7.00 3.82
N VAL A 291 3.70 6.20 3.78
CA VAL A 291 3.18 5.60 2.53
C VAL A 291 2.79 6.68 1.53
N ALA A 292 2.10 7.74 1.99
CA ALA A 292 1.70 8.87 1.14
C ALA A 292 2.90 9.66 0.61
N PHE A 293 3.94 9.90 1.42
CA PHE A 293 5.20 10.49 0.97
C PHE A 293 5.89 9.60 -0.07
N GLY A 294 5.92 8.28 0.15
CA GLY A 294 6.47 7.31 -0.79
C GLY A 294 5.80 7.38 -2.16
N ALA A 295 4.48 7.26 -2.21
CA ALA A 295 3.73 7.34 -3.47
C ALA A 295 3.90 8.69 -4.18
N THR A 296 3.94 9.77 -3.40
CA THR A 296 4.17 11.13 -3.91
C THR A 296 5.54 11.26 -4.56
N ILE A 297 6.59 10.80 -3.86
CA ILE A 297 7.95 10.94 -4.38
C ILE A 297 8.18 10.05 -5.59
N ALA A 298 7.56 8.87 -5.68
CA ALA A 298 7.62 8.02 -6.86
C ALA A 298 7.09 8.73 -8.11
N THR A 299 5.93 9.39 -7.98
CA THR A 299 5.33 10.18 -9.08
C THR A 299 6.18 11.39 -9.43
N TYR A 300 6.61 12.16 -8.42
CA TYR A 300 7.45 13.34 -8.61
C TYR A 300 8.77 13.00 -9.32
N VAL A 301 9.45 11.97 -8.84
CA VAL A 301 10.70 11.48 -9.42
C VAL A 301 10.48 10.93 -10.83
N GLY A 302 9.41 10.15 -11.03
CA GLY A 302 9.06 9.60 -12.33
C GLY A 302 8.92 10.69 -13.39
N GLN A 303 8.11 11.72 -13.13
CA GLN A 303 7.92 12.83 -14.04
C GLN A 303 9.22 13.64 -14.26
N ASN A 304 9.96 13.99 -13.21
CA ASN A 304 11.19 14.79 -13.34
C ASN A 304 12.31 14.02 -14.02
N ARG A 305 12.44 12.71 -13.79
CA ARG A 305 13.37 11.85 -14.55
C ARG A 305 12.99 11.78 -16.01
N GLY A 306 11.71 11.59 -16.33
CA GLY A 306 11.22 11.60 -17.69
C GLY A 306 11.54 12.91 -18.42
N ALA A 307 11.42 14.04 -17.73
CA ALA A 307 11.78 15.37 -18.23
C ALA A 307 13.30 15.66 -18.28
N GLY A 308 14.16 14.72 -17.87
CA GLY A 308 15.61 14.92 -17.79
C GLY A 308 16.07 15.86 -16.66
N LYS A 309 15.18 16.22 -15.71
CA LYS A 309 15.44 17.22 -14.65
C LYS A 309 15.96 16.59 -13.37
N MET A 310 17.14 15.96 -13.41
CA MET A 310 17.68 15.22 -12.28
C MET A 310 18.05 16.09 -11.07
N GLU A 311 18.42 17.36 -11.27
CA GLU A 311 18.63 18.29 -10.15
C GLU A 311 17.31 18.53 -9.37
N ARG A 312 16.17 18.55 -10.07
CA ARG A 312 14.87 18.62 -9.39
C ARG A 312 14.54 17.33 -8.64
N VAL A 313 14.93 16.18 -9.17
CA VAL A 313 14.83 14.90 -8.43
C VAL A 313 15.57 15.01 -7.11
N LYS A 314 16.83 15.46 -7.13
CA LYS A 314 17.65 15.65 -5.92
C LYS A 314 17.01 16.63 -4.92
N GLN A 315 16.51 17.78 -5.42
CA GLN A 315 15.81 18.77 -4.59
C GLN A 315 14.55 18.17 -3.95
N GLY A 316 13.72 17.46 -4.72
CA GLY A 316 12.50 16.80 -4.22
C GLY A 316 12.80 15.77 -3.14
N VAL A 317 13.79 14.91 -3.38
CA VAL A 317 14.23 13.90 -2.40
C VAL A 317 14.71 14.56 -1.11
N ARG A 318 15.53 15.61 -1.19
CA ARG A 318 15.99 16.36 -0.01
C ARG A 318 14.84 17.00 0.76
N CYS A 319 13.92 17.68 0.06
CA CYS A 319 12.75 18.28 0.69
C CYS A 319 11.88 17.23 1.39
N THR A 320 11.62 16.10 0.72
CA THR A 320 10.82 15.01 1.29
C THR A 320 11.52 14.39 2.50
N GLN A 321 12.85 14.25 2.48
CA GLN A 321 13.60 13.75 3.62
C GLN A 321 13.41 14.62 4.87
N TYR A 322 13.49 15.94 4.71
CA TYR A 322 13.23 16.86 5.84
C TYR A 322 11.79 16.78 6.35
N MET A 323 10.81 16.65 5.44
CA MET A 323 9.40 16.49 5.83
C MET A 323 9.18 15.16 6.58
N ILE A 324 9.80 14.07 6.13
CA ILE A 324 9.76 12.77 6.79
C ILE A 324 10.38 12.83 8.18
N TRP A 325 11.52 13.50 8.35
CA TRP A 325 12.14 13.66 9.66
C TRP A 325 11.26 14.51 10.59
N ALA A 326 10.70 15.60 10.09
CA ALA A 326 9.76 16.42 10.86
C ALA A 326 8.53 15.60 11.29
N TRP A 327 7.96 14.79 10.39
CA TRP A 327 6.85 13.91 10.73
C TRP A 327 7.25 12.82 11.72
N SER A 328 8.43 12.22 11.55
CA SER A 328 8.97 11.22 12.50
C SER A 328 9.10 11.79 13.90
N ILE A 329 9.55 13.06 14.05
CA ILE A 329 9.64 13.73 15.35
C ILE A 329 8.23 13.94 15.94
N ILE A 330 7.26 14.37 15.15
CA ILE A 330 5.86 14.51 15.59
C ILE A 330 5.32 13.16 16.06
N ASP A 331 5.53 12.10 15.29
CA ASP A 331 5.11 10.73 15.59
C ASP A 331 5.78 10.22 16.87
N MET A 332 7.10 10.42 17.02
CA MET A 332 7.83 10.09 18.24
C MET A 332 7.27 10.80 19.47
N ILE A 333 6.99 12.10 19.38
CA ILE A 333 6.39 12.88 20.48
C ILE A 333 4.99 12.35 20.80
N ALA A 334 4.16 12.14 19.77
CA ALA A 334 2.80 11.66 19.93
C ALA A 334 2.77 10.28 20.60
N MET A 335 3.58 9.32 20.13
CA MET A 335 3.61 7.98 20.68
C MET A 335 4.27 7.92 22.08
N PHE A 336 5.28 8.76 22.33
CA PHE A 336 5.95 8.79 23.62
C PHE A 336 5.04 9.32 24.74
N PHE A 337 4.38 10.46 24.52
CA PHE A 337 3.57 11.12 25.55
C PHE A 337 2.12 10.64 25.55
N PHE A 338 1.56 10.34 24.41
CA PHE A 338 0.14 10.03 24.26
C PHE A 338 -0.14 8.57 23.88
N GLY A 339 0.87 7.75 23.56
CA GLY A 339 0.72 6.37 23.14
C GLY A 339 -0.14 5.54 24.11
N LYS A 340 0.07 5.69 25.43
CA LYS A 340 -0.75 5.05 26.46
C LYS A 340 -2.23 5.42 26.32
N TYR A 341 -2.55 6.70 26.15
CA TYR A 341 -3.94 7.17 26.05
C TYR A 341 -4.58 6.76 24.71
N MET A 342 -3.79 6.72 23.66
CA MET A 342 -4.25 6.28 22.34
C MET A 342 -4.61 4.79 22.31
N THR A 343 -3.95 3.95 23.15
CA THR A 343 -4.31 2.54 23.25
C THR A 343 -5.71 2.34 23.82
N TYR A 344 -6.27 3.30 24.59
CA TYR A 344 -7.64 3.24 25.11
C TYR A 344 -8.71 3.22 24.03
N LEU A 345 -8.36 3.55 22.80
CA LEU A 345 -9.26 3.39 21.63
C LEU A 345 -9.54 1.91 21.31
N PHE A 346 -8.66 1.00 21.73
CA PHE A 346 -8.71 -0.42 21.38
C PHE A 346 -8.76 -1.35 22.61
N ILE A 347 -8.32 -0.86 23.78
CA ILE A 347 -8.14 -1.65 25.00
C ILE A 347 -8.80 -0.91 26.15
N SER A 348 -9.54 -1.64 27.00
CA SER A 348 -10.11 -1.06 28.22
C SER A 348 -9.00 -0.53 29.13
N PRO A 349 -9.16 0.66 29.75
CA PRO A 349 -8.19 1.21 30.71
C PRO A 349 -7.89 0.30 31.92
N SER A 350 -8.77 -0.67 32.20
CA SER A 350 -8.57 -1.69 33.27
C SER A 350 -7.49 -2.70 32.92
N GLU A 351 -7.21 -2.96 31.63
CA GLU A 351 -6.25 -3.95 31.12
C GLU A 351 -4.82 -3.38 31.14
N THR A 352 -4.31 -3.09 32.33
CA THR A 352 -3.03 -2.38 32.51
C THR A 352 -1.83 -3.15 31.97
N GLU A 353 -1.83 -4.48 32.04
CA GLU A 353 -0.75 -5.32 31.49
C GLU A 353 -0.67 -5.20 29.98
N VAL A 354 -1.80 -5.30 29.28
CA VAL A 354 -1.90 -5.20 27.82
C VAL A 354 -1.47 -3.80 27.36
N ILE A 355 -1.88 -2.76 28.09
CA ILE A 355 -1.47 -1.37 27.81
C ILE A 355 0.04 -1.20 27.98
N ASN A 356 0.63 -1.77 29.05
CA ASN A 356 2.08 -1.70 29.29
C ASN A 356 2.87 -2.38 28.18
N VAL A 357 2.38 -3.49 27.63
CA VAL A 357 2.97 -4.15 26.45
C VAL A 357 2.96 -3.22 25.24
N ALA A 358 1.83 -2.57 24.92
CA ALA A 358 1.74 -1.63 23.84
C ALA A 358 2.70 -0.42 24.01
N VAL A 359 2.77 0.12 25.23
CA VAL A 359 3.71 1.21 25.56
C VAL A 359 5.16 0.76 25.42
N THR A 360 5.49 -0.46 25.87
CA THR A 360 6.84 -1.03 25.70
C THR A 360 7.20 -1.15 24.22
N TYR A 361 6.27 -1.61 23.38
CA TYR A 361 6.47 -1.62 21.93
C TYR A 361 6.79 -0.23 21.40
N PHE A 362 5.94 0.77 21.69
CA PHE A 362 6.17 2.15 21.22
C PHE A 362 7.55 2.66 21.66
N HIS A 363 7.87 2.59 22.94
CA HIS A 363 9.15 3.08 23.48
C HIS A 363 10.37 2.38 22.86
N THR A 364 10.21 1.14 22.39
CA THR A 364 11.27 0.39 21.73
C THR A 364 11.46 0.84 20.28
N VAL A 365 10.36 1.05 19.51
CA VAL A 365 10.46 1.25 18.06
C VAL A 365 10.49 2.70 17.63
N LEU A 366 9.94 3.64 18.42
CA LEU A 366 9.74 5.04 18.02
C LEU A 366 11.03 5.76 17.59
N TRP A 367 12.16 5.45 18.23
CA TRP A 367 13.46 6.04 17.92
C TRP A 367 13.95 5.74 16.50
N PHE A 368 13.38 4.71 15.88
CA PHE A 368 13.75 4.24 14.56
C PHE A 368 12.80 4.69 13.44
N TYR A 369 11.76 5.47 13.75
CA TYR A 369 10.83 6.02 12.74
C TYR A 369 11.50 6.87 11.66
N PRO A 370 12.57 7.64 11.93
CA PRO A 370 13.32 8.31 10.86
C PRO A 370 13.91 7.35 9.82
N PHE A 371 14.33 6.15 10.26
CA PHE A 371 14.81 5.10 9.35
C PHE A 371 13.65 4.49 8.56
N LEU A 372 12.52 4.19 9.22
CA LEU A 372 11.31 3.70 8.58
C LEU A 372 10.83 4.66 7.47
N GLY A 373 10.70 5.94 7.79
CA GLY A 373 10.31 6.95 6.79
C GLY A 373 11.32 7.08 5.65
N SER A 374 12.62 6.94 5.94
CA SER A 374 13.68 6.97 4.92
C SER A 374 13.59 5.76 3.97
N ILE A 375 13.14 4.59 4.42
CA ILE A 375 12.86 3.45 3.53
C ILE A 375 11.82 3.84 2.49
N PHE A 376 10.68 4.38 2.93
CA PHE A 376 9.63 4.81 2.00
C PHE A 376 10.16 5.84 0.99
N LEU A 377 10.99 6.77 1.41
CA LEU A 377 11.59 7.76 0.54
C LEU A 377 12.50 7.13 -0.52
N TYR A 378 13.58 6.44 -0.09
CA TYR A 378 14.61 5.97 -1.02
C TYR A 378 14.12 4.81 -1.89
N ARG A 379 13.30 3.92 -1.34
CA ARG A 379 12.63 2.84 -2.06
C ARG A 379 11.79 3.39 -3.21
N ASN A 380 10.87 4.30 -2.92
CA ASN A 380 9.99 4.89 -3.92
C ASN A 380 10.71 5.86 -4.87
N THR A 381 11.78 6.53 -4.42
CA THR A 381 12.66 7.31 -5.29
C THR A 381 13.29 6.42 -6.36
N LEU A 382 13.88 5.30 -5.98
CA LEU A 382 14.50 4.35 -6.91
C LEU A 382 13.46 3.73 -7.86
N GLN A 383 12.28 3.40 -7.36
CA GLN A 383 11.15 2.94 -8.18
C GLN A 383 10.75 4.02 -9.20
N GLY A 384 10.55 5.25 -8.77
CA GLY A 384 10.26 6.40 -9.65
C GLY A 384 11.35 6.63 -10.71
N MET A 385 12.61 6.34 -10.37
CA MET A 385 13.71 6.31 -11.33
C MET A 385 13.67 5.10 -12.29
N GLY A 386 12.74 4.14 -12.11
CA GLY A 386 12.61 2.95 -12.97
C GLY A 386 13.52 1.79 -12.56
N TYR A 387 13.98 1.74 -11.33
CA TYR A 387 14.71 0.60 -10.77
C TYR A 387 13.76 -0.21 -9.87
N GLY A 388 13.42 -1.43 -10.27
CA GLY A 388 12.53 -2.33 -9.50
C GLY A 388 13.31 -3.26 -8.57
N LEU A 389 14.42 -3.83 -9.05
CA LEU A 389 15.17 -4.88 -8.33
C LEU A 389 15.81 -4.41 -7.04
N ILE A 390 16.45 -3.24 -7.03
CA ILE A 390 17.14 -2.73 -5.83
C ILE A 390 16.15 -2.42 -4.69
N PRO A 391 15.01 -1.75 -4.94
CA PRO A 391 13.95 -1.63 -3.94
C PRO A 391 13.45 -2.97 -3.40
N MET A 392 13.32 -3.99 -4.23
CA MET A 392 12.93 -5.34 -3.81
C MET A 392 14.01 -5.99 -2.93
N LEU A 393 15.30 -5.82 -3.25
CA LEU A 393 16.41 -6.27 -2.39
C LEU A 393 16.33 -5.62 -1.00
N GLY A 394 15.95 -4.34 -0.89
CA GLY A 394 15.68 -3.70 0.40
C GLY A 394 14.66 -4.49 1.23
N GLY A 395 13.57 -4.96 0.60
CA GLY A 395 12.59 -5.84 1.26
C GLY A 395 13.16 -7.19 1.69
N ILE A 396 14.03 -7.80 0.87
CA ILE A 396 14.70 -9.07 1.22
C ILE A 396 15.62 -8.87 2.44
N PHE A 397 16.40 -7.78 2.48
CA PHE A 397 17.25 -7.44 3.63
C PHE A 397 16.41 -7.22 4.89
N GLU A 398 15.25 -6.58 4.75
CA GLU A 398 14.28 -6.40 5.82
C GLU A 398 13.78 -7.74 6.36
N LEU A 399 13.38 -8.67 5.49
CA LEU A 399 12.92 -10.00 5.86
C LEU A 399 14.01 -10.81 6.55
N VAL A 400 15.23 -10.81 6.00
CA VAL A 400 16.37 -11.54 6.58
C VAL A 400 16.69 -11.00 7.97
N ALA A 401 16.77 -9.68 8.14
CA ALA A 401 17.06 -9.07 9.44
C ALA A 401 15.98 -9.40 10.48
N ARG A 402 14.69 -9.33 10.13
CA ARG A 402 13.60 -9.79 11.01
C ARG A 402 13.77 -11.24 11.41
N SER A 403 13.99 -12.13 10.44
CA SER A 403 14.15 -13.56 10.69
C SER A 403 15.34 -13.85 11.62
N VAL A 404 16.47 -13.20 11.40
CA VAL A 404 17.67 -13.35 12.23
C VAL A 404 17.41 -12.88 13.67
N ILE A 405 16.87 -11.66 13.85
CA ILE A 405 16.59 -11.12 15.18
C ILE A 405 15.58 -12.02 15.92
N VAL A 406 14.47 -12.39 15.25
CA VAL A 406 13.46 -13.27 15.85
C VAL A 406 14.09 -14.60 16.29
N THR A 407 14.90 -15.23 15.44
CA THR A 407 15.56 -16.52 15.77
C THR A 407 16.52 -16.40 16.95
N LEU A 408 17.21 -15.27 17.08
CA LEU A 408 18.18 -15.05 18.16
C LEU A 408 17.51 -14.71 19.50
N VAL A 409 16.39 -14.00 19.49
CA VAL A 409 15.82 -13.39 20.71
C VAL A 409 14.49 -14.03 21.17
N ALA A 410 13.70 -14.68 20.28
CA ALA A 410 12.42 -15.25 20.65
C ALA A 410 12.57 -16.35 21.71
N GLY A 411 11.82 -16.22 22.81
CA GLY A 411 11.87 -17.14 23.95
C GLY A 411 13.16 -17.07 24.79
N ARG A 412 14.13 -16.21 24.43
CA ARG A 412 15.41 -16.05 25.13
C ARG A 412 15.57 -14.69 25.81
N THR A 413 14.80 -13.71 25.38
CA THR A 413 14.84 -12.33 25.88
C THR A 413 13.45 -11.87 26.27
N SER A 414 13.33 -10.65 26.80
CA SER A 414 12.04 -10.01 27.06
C SER A 414 11.30 -9.67 25.75
N PHE A 415 9.99 -9.39 25.86
CA PHE A 415 9.15 -8.91 24.76
C PHE A 415 9.79 -7.74 23.98
N ALA A 416 10.44 -6.79 24.67
CA ALA A 416 11.15 -5.67 24.04
C ALA A 416 12.26 -6.13 23.09
N GLY A 417 12.92 -7.26 23.38
CA GLY A 417 13.93 -7.84 22.49
C GLY A 417 13.35 -8.25 21.14
N VAL A 418 12.16 -8.87 21.13
CA VAL A 418 11.47 -9.25 19.88
C VAL A 418 10.99 -8.00 19.12
N CYS A 419 10.55 -6.96 19.82
CA CYS A 419 10.17 -5.69 19.22
C CYS A 419 11.32 -5.02 18.43
N MET A 420 12.59 -5.32 18.76
CA MET A 420 13.77 -4.84 18.01
C MET A 420 13.90 -5.46 16.61
N ALA A 421 13.10 -6.48 16.27
CA ALA A 421 13.09 -7.07 14.94
C ALA A 421 12.67 -6.04 13.86
N ASP A 422 11.72 -5.18 14.14
CA ASP A 422 11.28 -4.11 13.23
C ASP A 422 12.37 -3.04 13.02
N PRO A 423 12.94 -2.42 14.06
CA PRO A 423 14.08 -1.51 13.92
C PRO A 423 15.28 -2.07 13.15
N ALA A 424 15.68 -3.30 13.46
CA ALA A 424 16.77 -3.96 12.74
C ALA A 424 16.47 -4.15 11.25
N ALA A 425 15.22 -4.54 10.93
CA ALA A 425 14.75 -4.67 9.56
C ALA A 425 14.77 -3.32 8.81
N TRP A 426 14.35 -2.23 9.47
CA TRP A 426 14.34 -0.90 8.86
C TRP A 426 15.76 -0.41 8.56
N ILE A 427 16.72 -0.64 9.44
CA ILE A 427 18.12 -0.31 9.19
C ILE A 427 18.67 -1.17 8.05
N ALA A 428 18.41 -2.48 8.08
CA ALA A 428 18.89 -3.42 7.06
C ALA A 428 18.35 -3.08 5.66
N ALA A 429 17.08 -2.66 5.54
CA ALA A 429 16.49 -2.24 4.27
C ALA A 429 17.24 -1.07 3.62
N LEU A 430 17.80 -0.16 4.40
CA LEU A 430 18.53 1.00 3.89
C LEU A 430 19.91 0.65 3.34
N VAL A 431 20.48 -0.50 3.73
CA VAL A 431 21.82 -0.94 3.28
C VAL A 431 21.94 -1.00 1.75
N PRO A 432 21.05 -1.63 0.98
CA PRO A 432 21.10 -1.58 -0.48
C PRO A 432 20.57 -0.27 -1.06
N LEU A 433 19.60 0.40 -0.41
CA LEU A 433 18.89 1.55 -0.97
C LEU A 433 19.75 2.82 -1.02
N LEU A 434 20.39 3.18 0.11
CA LEU A 434 21.14 4.42 0.22
C LEU A 434 22.38 4.45 -0.68
N PRO A 435 23.29 3.44 -0.65
CA PRO A 435 24.48 3.47 -1.49
C PRO A 435 24.12 3.51 -2.98
N TYR A 436 23.06 2.75 -3.38
CA TYR A 436 22.64 2.72 -4.78
C TYR A 436 22.04 4.06 -5.23
N TYR A 437 21.25 4.73 -4.40
CA TYR A 437 20.77 6.08 -4.68
C TYR A 437 21.91 7.06 -4.90
N PHE A 438 22.91 7.09 -4.00
CA PHE A 438 24.06 8.00 -4.14
C PHE A 438 24.93 7.65 -5.33
N TYR A 439 25.10 6.36 -5.65
CA TYR A 439 25.80 5.91 -6.85
C TYR A 439 25.15 6.45 -8.12
N ILE A 440 23.82 6.35 -8.25
CA ILE A 440 23.10 6.87 -9.41
C ILE A 440 23.24 8.39 -9.50
N MET A 441 23.10 9.10 -8.38
CA MET A 441 23.22 10.55 -8.36
C MET A 441 24.62 11.01 -8.76
N LYS A 442 25.67 10.30 -8.35
CA LYS A 442 27.06 10.56 -8.74
C LYS A 442 27.27 10.29 -10.23
N LYS A 443 26.83 9.12 -10.71
CA LYS A 443 26.97 8.72 -12.11
C LYS A 443 26.32 9.73 -13.06
N TRP A 444 25.10 10.18 -12.72
CA TRP A 444 24.41 11.17 -13.53
C TRP A 444 25.19 12.49 -13.63
N LYS A 445 25.79 12.95 -12.53
CA LYS A 445 26.59 14.17 -12.51
C LYS A 445 27.82 14.06 -13.43
N THR A 446 28.47 12.90 -13.46
CA THR A 446 29.64 12.66 -14.33
C THR A 446 29.33 12.49 -15.81
N THR A 447 28.11 12.04 -16.14
CA THR A 447 27.72 11.84 -17.56
C THR A 447 27.24 13.15 -18.23
N ASN A 448 26.89 14.16 -17.43
CA ASN A 448 26.43 15.48 -17.91
C ASN A 448 27.45 16.62 -17.69
N LEU A 449 28.68 16.30 -17.28
CA LEU A 449 29.86 17.16 -17.34
C LEU A 449 30.70 16.80 -18.57
#